data_d1693f8215898d943e2bd49fba5de210
#
_entry.id   d1693f8215898d943e2bd49fba5de210
#
_cell.length_a   1.000
_cell.length_b   1.000
_cell.length_c   1.000
_cell.angle_alpha   90.00
_cell.angle_beta   90.00
_cell.angle_gamma   90.00
#
_symmetry.space_group_name_H-M   'P 1'
#
loop_
_entity.id
_entity.type
_entity.pdbx_description
1 polymer ?
#
loop_
_entity_poly.entity_id
_entity_poly.type
_entity_poly.pdbx_seq_one_letter_code
_entity_poly.pdbx_strand_id
1 'polypeptide(L)'
;MEKENIKKQEILFPSCNLATVSDGRGGIFTWIPKEPIVEFNMLYFQPGKTRGNHFHPEFVEYFLVVEGSGVMVSKDSDGPGGEQIIHMSKGMCVRNPIGVSHAFYAITPVTAIAMLTKKWDDCNPPIKHEGLI
;
A
#
# COMPACT_ATOMS: atom_id res chain seq x y z
N MET A 1 -3.89 2.24 -24.89
CA MET A 1 -3.57 2.43 -24.51
C MET A 1 -3.18 2.52 -23.32
N GLU A 2 -3.11 2.73 -22.53
CA GLU A 2 -2.59 2.95 -21.43
C GLU A 2 -3.08 2.22 -20.36
N LYS A 3 -3.78 1.36 -20.43
CA LYS A 3 -4.19 0.68 -19.29
C LYS A 3 -3.25 -0.16 -18.69
N GLU A 4 -2.17 -0.38 -19.29
CA GLU A 4 -1.18 -1.21 -18.67
C GLU A 4 -0.66 -0.61 -17.43
N ASN A 5 -0.81 0.66 -17.25
CA ASN A 5 -0.28 1.25 -16.05
C ASN A 5 -1.01 0.90 -14.82
N ILE A 6 -2.23 0.43 -14.90
CA ILE A 6 -2.99 0.22 -13.72
C ILE A 6 -2.65 -1.04 -12.99
N LYS A 7 -1.79 -1.86 -13.54
CA LYS A 7 -1.45 -3.12 -12.91
C LYS A 7 -0.18 -3.08 -12.10
N LYS A 8 0.36 -1.90 -11.86
CA LYS A 8 1.60 -1.79 -11.10
C LYS A 8 1.38 -1.03 -9.83
N GLN A 9 2.15 -1.38 -8.81
CA GLN A 9 2.20 -0.58 -7.61
C GLN A 9 2.76 0.78 -7.93
N GLU A 10 2.26 1.77 -7.25
CA GLU A 10 2.71 3.14 -7.41
C GLU A 10 3.10 3.71 -6.07
N ILE A 11 4.20 4.45 -6.04
CA ILE A 11 4.60 5.19 -4.84
C ILE A 11 3.96 6.56 -4.94
N LEU A 12 3.21 6.93 -3.92
CA LEU A 12 2.63 8.26 -3.84
C LEU A 12 3.54 9.15 -3.02
N PHE A 13 3.90 10.26 -3.59
CA PHE A 13 4.72 11.23 -2.89
C PHE A 13 3.85 12.32 -2.29
N PRO A 14 4.24 12.86 -1.13
CA PRO A 14 3.46 13.93 -0.54
C PRO A 14 3.42 15.15 -1.46
N SER A 15 2.31 15.86 -1.41
CA SER A 15 2.18 17.08 -2.18
C SER A 15 3.06 18.18 -1.60
N CYS A 16 3.86 18.80 -2.43
CA CYS A 16 4.78 19.83 -1.96
C CYS A 16 4.07 21.13 -1.63
N ASN A 17 2.93 21.37 -2.23
CA ASN A 17 2.25 22.64 -2.02
C ASN A 17 1.53 22.76 -0.71
N LEU A 18 1.00 21.64 -0.24
CA LEU A 18 0.23 21.65 0.99
C LEU A 18 0.92 20.88 2.07
N ALA A 19 1.94 20.22 1.70
CA ALA A 19 2.31 19.12 2.45
C ALA A 19 3.34 19.33 3.47
N THR A 20 4.25 20.08 3.19
CA THR A 20 5.36 20.07 4.10
C THR A 20 5.40 21.40 4.77
N VAL A 21 4.72 21.47 5.87
CA VAL A 21 4.85 22.62 6.76
C VAL A 21 5.78 22.12 7.86
N SER A 22 6.97 22.71 7.91
CA SER A 22 7.95 22.31 8.90
C SER A 22 8.42 23.56 9.63
N ASP A 23 8.17 23.60 10.90
CA ASP A 23 8.58 24.70 11.75
C ASP A 23 8.93 24.13 13.12
N GLY A 24 9.06 24.97 14.13
CA GLY A 24 9.40 24.49 15.47
C GLY A 24 8.37 23.59 16.11
N ARG A 25 7.20 23.44 15.51
CA ARG A 25 6.13 22.58 16.05
C ARG A 25 6.08 21.21 15.38
N GLY A 26 6.82 20.99 14.29
CA GLY A 26 6.78 19.74 13.53
C GLY A 26 6.54 20.00 12.07
N GLY A 27 5.82 19.11 11.41
CA GLY A 27 5.55 19.25 9.97
C GLY A 27 4.28 18.54 9.56
N ILE A 28 3.85 18.77 8.32
CA ILE A 28 2.67 18.18 7.73
C ILE A 28 3.06 17.58 6.38
N PHE A 29 2.68 16.31 6.17
CA PHE A 29 2.84 15.67 4.88
C PHE A 29 1.45 15.28 4.38
N THR A 30 1.16 15.58 3.14
CA THR A 30 -0.16 15.37 2.56
C THR A 30 -0.06 14.48 1.33
N TRP A 31 -0.84 13.41 1.30
CA TRP A 31 -0.98 12.56 0.13
C TRP A 31 -2.39 12.71 -0.41
N ILE A 32 -2.52 12.74 -1.72
CA ILE A 32 -3.81 12.86 -2.37
C ILE A 32 -4.03 11.59 -3.17
N PRO A 33 -4.92 10.69 -2.70
CA PRO A 33 -5.17 9.46 -3.44
C PRO A 33 -5.91 9.76 -4.75
N LYS A 34 -5.78 8.85 -5.70
CA LYS A 34 -6.41 9.02 -6.99
C LYS A 34 -7.89 8.64 -6.96
N GLU A 35 -8.28 7.82 -6.00
CA GLU A 35 -9.66 7.38 -5.84
C GLU A 35 -10.15 7.78 -4.46
N PRO A 36 -11.45 7.95 -4.27
CA PRO A 36 -12.00 8.19 -2.94
C PRO A 36 -11.74 7.02 -2.01
N ILE A 37 -11.41 7.31 -0.77
CA ILE A 37 -11.17 6.31 0.27
C ILE A 37 -12.42 6.22 1.14
N VAL A 38 -12.89 5.01 1.40
CA VAL A 38 -14.10 4.80 2.21
C VAL A 38 -13.85 4.04 3.50
N GLU A 39 -12.65 3.48 3.66
CA GLU A 39 -12.32 2.74 4.88
C GLU A 39 -10.82 2.83 5.09
N PHE A 40 -10.39 2.98 6.34
CA PHE A 40 -8.96 2.84 6.62
C PHE A 40 -8.77 2.03 7.89
N ASN A 41 -7.69 1.26 7.91
CA ASN A 41 -7.37 0.35 9.00
C ASN A 41 -5.96 0.59 9.46
N MET A 42 -5.73 0.51 10.77
CA MET A 42 -4.39 0.60 11.30
C MET A 42 -3.86 -0.80 11.56
N LEU A 43 -2.67 -1.06 11.06
CA LEU A 43 -2.06 -2.37 11.11
C LEU A 43 -0.80 -2.31 11.97
N TYR A 44 -0.60 -3.34 12.77
CA TYR A 44 0.62 -3.49 13.54
C TYR A 44 1.34 -4.75 13.09
N PHE A 45 2.65 -4.66 12.96
CA PHE A 45 3.48 -5.80 12.58
C PHE A 45 4.57 -6.00 13.61
N GLN A 46 4.75 -7.23 14.03
CA GLN A 46 5.94 -7.59 14.78
C GLN A 46 7.10 -7.78 13.79
N PRO A 47 8.35 -7.53 14.21
CA PRO A 47 9.50 -7.73 13.32
C PRO A 47 9.53 -9.15 12.79
N GLY A 48 9.88 -9.31 11.53
CA GLY A 48 9.99 -10.61 10.91
C GLY A 48 8.68 -11.23 10.48
N LYS A 49 7.58 -10.51 10.63
CA LYS A 49 6.27 -11.05 10.26
C LYS A 49 5.80 -10.47 8.94
N THR A 50 4.98 -11.24 8.25
CA THR A 50 4.48 -10.90 6.94
C THR A 50 2.95 -10.89 6.95
N ARG A 51 2.37 -9.92 6.26
CA ARG A 51 0.94 -9.93 5.95
C ARG A 51 0.78 -9.76 4.46
N GLY A 52 -0.35 -10.23 3.94
CA GLY A 52 -0.63 -10.16 2.53
C GLY A 52 -0.57 -11.52 1.91
N ASN A 53 0.26 -11.70 0.89
CA ASN A 53 0.26 -12.90 0.07
C ASN A 53 -1.12 -13.08 -0.53
N HIS A 54 -1.66 -11.98 -1.07
CA HIS A 54 -3.00 -11.97 -1.63
C HIS A 54 -3.15 -10.77 -2.58
N PHE A 55 -4.24 -10.75 -3.29
CA PHE A 55 -4.64 -9.56 -4.02
C PHE A 55 -6.09 -9.22 -3.67
N HIS A 56 -6.48 -8.01 -3.98
CA HIS A 56 -7.84 -7.54 -3.74
C HIS A 56 -8.57 -7.48 -5.08
N PRO A 57 -9.61 -8.30 -5.26
CA PRO A 57 -10.31 -8.28 -6.56
C PRO A 57 -11.23 -7.09 -6.75
N GLU A 58 -11.59 -6.38 -5.68
CA GLU A 58 -12.64 -5.37 -5.79
C GLU A 58 -12.26 -3.98 -5.31
N PHE A 59 -11.06 -3.78 -4.77
CA PHE A 59 -10.68 -2.43 -4.36
C PHE A 59 -9.19 -2.17 -4.55
N VAL A 60 -8.87 -0.88 -4.60
CA VAL A 60 -7.49 -0.41 -4.55
C VAL A 60 -7.16 -0.15 -3.09
N GLU A 61 -5.97 -0.56 -2.68
CA GLU A 61 -5.50 -0.32 -1.33
C GLU A 61 -4.30 0.61 -1.34
N TYR A 62 -4.36 1.66 -0.53
CA TYR A 62 -3.20 2.51 -0.28
C TYR A 62 -2.60 2.09 1.04
N PHE A 63 -1.31 1.86 1.06
CA PHE A 63 -0.60 1.35 2.23
C PHE A 63 0.45 2.37 2.65
N LEU A 64 0.25 2.99 3.81
CA LEU A 64 1.14 4.04 4.33
C LEU A 64 1.88 3.53 5.54
N VAL A 65 3.21 3.56 5.50
CA VAL A 65 4.02 3.23 6.67
C VAL A 65 4.15 4.46 7.54
N VAL A 66 3.66 4.37 8.77
CA VAL A 66 3.69 5.47 9.73
C VAL A 66 4.94 5.38 10.59
N GLU A 67 5.32 4.17 10.99
CA GLU A 67 6.53 3.94 11.76
C GLU A 67 7.16 2.64 11.32
N GLY A 68 8.48 2.58 11.32
CA GLY A 68 9.22 1.37 11.04
C GLY A 68 9.64 1.23 9.60
N SER A 69 10.13 0.05 9.26
CA SER A 69 10.58 -0.24 7.90
C SER A 69 10.31 -1.68 7.54
N GLY A 70 10.15 -1.91 6.26
CA GLY A 70 9.89 -3.24 5.74
C GLY A 70 10.02 -3.28 4.23
N VAL A 71 9.55 -4.38 3.65
CA VAL A 71 9.65 -4.61 2.22
C VAL A 71 8.28 -5.01 1.68
N MET A 72 7.82 -4.29 0.67
CA MET A 72 6.61 -4.65 -0.05
C MET A 72 7.01 -5.38 -1.33
N VAL A 73 6.50 -6.59 -1.51
CA VAL A 73 6.72 -7.38 -2.71
C VAL A 73 5.40 -7.49 -3.44
N SER A 74 5.40 -7.32 -4.75
CA SER A 74 4.19 -7.46 -5.53
C SER A 74 4.47 -8.22 -6.81
N LYS A 75 3.39 -8.76 -7.37
CA LYS A 75 3.45 -9.49 -8.62
C LYS A 75 2.16 -9.25 -9.37
N ASP A 76 2.31 -8.79 -10.62
CA ASP A 76 1.16 -8.63 -11.48
C ASP A 76 0.72 -10.02 -11.94
N SER A 77 -0.44 -10.45 -11.48
CA SER A 77 -0.90 -11.80 -11.75
C SER A 77 -1.24 -12.02 -13.21
N ASP A 78 -1.42 -10.97 -13.97
CA ASP A 78 -1.74 -11.11 -15.38
C ASP A 78 -0.56 -10.94 -16.30
N GLY A 79 0.52 -10.46 -15.80
CA GLY A 79 1.58 -10.04 -16.68
C GLY A 79 2.83 -10.86 -16.58
N PRO A 80 3.67 -10.72 -17.55
CA PRO A 80 4.97 -11.35 -17.53
C PRO A 80 5.96 -10.54 -16.71
N GLY A 81 5.54 -9.47 -16.13
CA GLY A 81 6.46 -8.49 -15.58
C GLY A 81 7.25 -8.93 -14.39
N GLY A 82 6.88 -9.98 -13.76
CA GLY A 82 7.64 -10.41 -12.63
C GLY A 82 7.37 -9.58 -11.39
N GLU A 83 8.24 -9.75 -10.42
CA GLU A 83 8.07 -9.15 -9.11
C GLU A 83 8.59 -7.73 -9.06
N GLN A 84 7.97 -6.96 -8.21
CA GLN A 84 8.42 -5.63 -7.89
C GLN A 84 8.71 -5.59 -6.40
N ILE A 85 9.83 -5.03 -6.00
CA ILE A 85 10.24 -4.98 -4.60
C ILE A 85 10.44 -3.52 -4.22
N ILE A 86 9.76 -3.09 -3.17
CA ILE A 86 9.84 -1.72 -2.71
C ILE A 86 10.23 -1.73 -1.24
N HIS A 87 11.38 -1.13 -0.94
CA HIS A 87 11.77 -0.93 0.44
C HIS A 87 10.99 0.26 0.99
N MET A 88 10.24 0.02 2.07
CA MET A 88 9.37 1.04 2.64
C MET A 88 9.85 1.46 4.01
N SER A 89 9.77 2.73 4.27
CA SER A 89 10.08 3.29 5.56
C SER A 89 9.04 4.34 5.91
N LYS A 90 9.19 4.93 7.09
CA LYS A 90 8.25 5.92 7.60
C LYS A 90 7.94 6.98 6.55
N GLY A 91 6.67 7.20 6.33
CA GLY A 91 6.20 8.22 5.39
C GLY A 91 6.04 7.76 3.96
N MET A 92 6.35 6.50 3.65
CA MET A 92 6.14 6.01 2.29
C MET A 92 4.74 5.44 2.13
N CYS A 93 4.11 5.77 1.02
CA CYS A 93 2.77 5.30 0.69
C CYS A 93 2.80 4.62 -0.67
N VAL A 94 2.23 3.42 -0.74
CA VAL A 94 2.17 2.65 -1.98
C VAL A 94 0.71 2.38 -2.31
N ARG A 95 0.37 2.53 -3.58
CA ARG A 95 -0.94 2.18 -4.09
C ARG A 95 -0.87 0.77 -4.67
N ASN A 96 -1.68 -0.13 -4.14
CA ASN A 96 -1.79 -1.50 -4.62
C ASN A 96 -3.03 -1.61 -5.49
N PRO A 97 -2.88 -1.78 -6.81
CA PRO A 97 -4.04 -1.83 -7.71
C PRO A 97 -4.86 -3.09 -7.52
N ILE A 98 -6.08 -3.07 -8.04
CA ILE A 98 -6.93 -4.24 -8.10
C ILE A 98 -6.20 -5.35 -8.86
N GLY A 99 -6.19 -6.54 -8.29
CA GLY A 99 -5.65 -7.72 -8.96
C GLY A 99 -4.16 -7.93 -8.86
N VAL A 100 -3.45 -7.00 -8.23
CA VAL A 100 -1.99 -7.14 -8.08
C VAL A 100 -1.70 -7.73 -6.72
N SER A 101 -1.13 -8.93 -6.72
CA SER A 101 -0.77 -9.63 -5.48
C SER A 101 0.36 -8.92 -4.77
N HIS A 102 0.27 -8.85 -3.47
CA HIS A 102 1.29 -8.17 -2.68
C HIS A 102 1.46 -8.83 -1.32
N ALA A 103 2.63 -8.58 -0.73
CA ALA A 103 2.94 -9.03 0.63
C ALA A 103 3.89 -8.01 1.24
N PHE A 104 3.74 -7.77 2.52
CA PHE A 104 4.62 -6.85 3.25
C PHE A 104 5.31 -7.60 4.37
N TYR A 105 6.63 -7.52 4.39
CA TYR A 105 7.48 -8.12 5.41
C TYR A 105 8.04 -7.02 6.28
N ALA A 106 7.83 -7.11 7.59
CA ALA A 106 8.30 -6.08 8.54
C ALA A 106 9.72 -6.41 8.97
N ILE A 107 10.64 -5.48 8.75
CA ILE A 107 12.02 -5.61 9.22
C ILE A 107 12.09 -5.18 10.68
N THR A 108 11.46 -4.08 11.01
CA THR A 108 11.35 -3.56 12.38
C THR A 108 9.89 -3.68 12.81
N PRO A 109 9.53 -3.33 14.05
CA PRO A 109 8.13 -3.13 14.33
C PRO A 109 7.57 -2.07 13.39
N VAL A 110 6.38 -2.32 12.85
CA VAL A 110 5.77 -1.42 11.87
C VAL A 110 4.36 -1.06 12.30
N THR A 111 4.01 0.20 12.13
CA THR A 111 2.64 0.66 12.16
C THR A 111 2.33 1.21 10.77
N ALA A 112 1.24 0.74 10.19
CA ALA A 112 0.84 1.16 8.86
C ALA A 112 -0.65 1.46 8.84
N ILE A 113 -1.08 2.22 7.84
CA ILE A 113 -2.49 2.48 7.61
C ILE A 113 -2.80 2.01 6.21
N ALA A 114 -3.82 1.13 6.11
CA ALA A 114 -4.32 0.67 4.83
C ALA A 114 -5.62 1.40 4.55
N MET A 115 -5.73 1.98 3.36
CA MET A 115 -6.89 2.77 2.97
C MET A 115 -7.52 2.13 1.74
N LEU A 116 -8.82 1.87 1.82
CA LEU A 116 -9.53 1.08 0.83
C LEU A 116 -10.55 1.92 0.07
N THR A 117 -10.68 1.62 -1.21
CA THR A 117 -11.64 2.34 -2.07
C THR A 117 -13.02 1.69 -2.08
N LYS A 118 -13.15 0.54 -1.44
CA LYS A 118 -14.44 -0.12 -1.23
C LYS A 118 -14.38 -0.78 0.12
N LYS A 119 -15.48 -0.78 0.86
CA LYS A 119 -15.49 -1.38 2.19
C LYS A 119 -15.21 -2.87 2.11
N TRP A 120 -14.40 -3.34 3.03
CA TRP A 120 -14.05 -4.77 3.10
C TRP A 120 -15.31 -5.62 3.15
N ASP A 121 -16.25 -5.23 3.99
CA ASP A 121 -17.48 -6.01 4.19
C ASP A 121 -18.42 -5.99 2.99
N ASP A 122 -18.21 -5.09 2.05
CA ASP A 122 -19.02 -5.05 0.83
C ASP A 122 -18.42 -5.86 -0.30
N CYS A 123 -17.31 -6.51 -0.07
CA CYS A 123 -16.61 -7.30 -1.10
C CYS A 123 -16.95 -8.78 -0.98
N ASN A 124 -16.95 -9.46 -2.14
CA ASN A 124 -17.26 -10.88 -2.18
C ASN A 124 -16.40 -11.59 -3.22
N PRO A 125 -15.18 -11.94 -2.89
CA PRO A 125 -14.49 -11.80 -1.59
C PRO A 125 -13.61 -10.55 -1.56
N PRO A 126 -13.18 -10.14 -0.37
CA PRO A 126 -12.25 -9.01 -0.28
C PRO A 126 -10.81 -9.36 -0.63
N ILE A 127 -10.43 -10.62 -0.52
CA ILE A 127 -9.08 -11.05 -0.88
C ILE A 127 -9.11 -12.41 -1.57
N LYS A 128 -8.07 -12.66 -2.36
CA LYS A 128 -7.75 -13.98 -2.86
C LYS A 128 -6.28 -14.23 -2.60
N HIS A 129 -5.97 -15.41 -2.08
CA HIS A 129 -4.62 -15.73 -1.69
C HIS A 129 -3.73 -16.04 -2.87
N GLU A 130 -2.52 -15.55 -2.80
CA GLU A 130 -1.48 -15.89 -3.76
C GLU A 130 -0.15 -15.68 -3.06
N GLY A 131 0.57 -16.77 -2.79
CA GLY A 131 1.81 -16.69 -2.04
C GLY A 131 2.93 -16.06 -2.82
N LEU A 132 3.60 -15.10 -2.21
CA LEU A 132 4.75 -14.43 -2.78
C LEU A 132 6.00 -14.66 -1.93
N ILE A 133 5.84 -14.70 -0.63
CA ILE A 133 6.96 -14.89 0.28
C ILE A 133 6.54 -15.69 1.51
#